data_87cd54b431168aefa0d64aa0241fc87d
#
_entry.id   87cd54b431168aefa0d64aa0241fc87d
#
_cell.length_a   1.000
_cell.length_b   1.000
_cell.length_c   1.000
_cell.angle_alpha   90.00
_cell.angle_beta   90.00
_cell.angle_gamma   90.00
#
_symmetry.space_group_name_H-M   'P 1'
#
loop_
_entity.id
_entity.type
_entity.pdbx_description
1 polymer ?
#
loop_
_entity_poly.entity_id
_entity_poly.type
_entity_poly.pdbx_seq_one_letter_code
_entity_poly.pdbx_strand_id
1 'polypeptide(L)'
;STCMRMGGELLPNGELKGWKEFGDRLNIGNFLLCQDFKILMNGMKYWVDFIEECIQEYAMDVHEIKTVIPHISSAFIGDELKKEMQSRNVELWDNWFTNLSEVGNIGSASIFVALDEYMATRAQKGEKILLLVPESARFSYGAALLTVV
;
A
#
# COMPACT_ATOMS: atom_id res chain seq x y z
N SER A 1 -8.34 14.42 -3.46
CA SER A 1 -8.56 14.37 -2.00
C SER A 1 -7.50 13.49 -1.36
N THR A 2 -7.02 13.84 -0.17
CA THR A 2 -6.06 13.05 0.58
C THR A 2 -6.78 12.28 1.68
N CYS A 3 -6.46 10.99 1.88
CA CYS A 3 -7.01 10.22 2.98
C CYS A 3 -6.19 10.34 4.28
N MET A 4 -5.02 10.96 4.24
CA MET A 4 -4.17 11.20 5.41
C MET A 4 -3.92 12.69 5.62
N ARG A 5 -3.90 13.12 6.88
CA ARG A 5 -3.54 14.48 7.29
C ARG A 5 -2.81 14.47 8.62
N MET A 6 -1.92 15.42 8.81
CA MET A 6 -1.26 15.63 10.10
C MET A 6 -1.89 16.84 10.79
N GLY A 7 -2.55 16.58 11.90
CA GLY A 7 -3.23 17.60 12.69
C GLY A 7 -4.35 18.33 11.97
N GLY A 8 -4.67 19.50 12.50
CA GLY A 8 -5.71 20.38 11.94
C GLY A 8 -7.13 19.98 12.34
N GLU A 9 -8.05 20.83 11.99
CA GLU A 9 -9.48 20.69 12.23
C GLU A 9 -10.24 20.76 10.92
N LEU A 10 -11.14 19.81 10.69
CA LEU A 10 -12.05 19.87 9.57
C LEU A 10 -13.21 20.78 9.93
N LEU A 11 -13.32 21.90 9.25
CA LEU A 11 -14.38 22.86 9.47
C LEU A 11 -15.72 22.37 8.87
N PRO A 12 -16.87 22.88 9.37
CA PRO A 12 -18.18 22.48 8.85
C PRO A 12 -18.40 22.74 7.35
N ASN A 13 -17.68 23.71 6.79
CA ASN A 13 -17.69 24.02 5.34
C ASN A 13 -16.82 23.07 4.51
N GLY A 14 -16.18 22.06 5.11
CA GLY A 14 -15.29 21.11 4.43
C GLY A 14 -13.85 21.59 4.24
N GLU A 15 -13.52 22.81 4.69
CA GLU A 15 -12.14 23.31 4.70
C GLU A 15 -11.35 22.71 5.85
N LEU A 16 -10.04 22.53 5.63
CA LEU A 16 -9.11 22.06 6.65
C LEU A 16 -8.34 23.24 7.23
N LYS A 17 -8.54 23.53 8.52
CA LYS A 17 -7.69 24.47 9.24
C LYS A 17 -6.40 23.77 9.64
N GLY A 18 -5.31 24.17 9.02
CA GLY A 18 -3.98 23.58 9.25
C GLY A 18 -3.42 23.89 10.63
N TRP A 19 -2.50 23.07 11.12
CA TRP A 19 -1.88 23.24 12.44
C TRP A 19 -1.17 24.60 12.59
N LYS A 20 -0.64 25.18 11.52
CA LYS A 20 0.01 26.51 11.52
C LYS A 20 -0.94 27.67 11.83
N GLU A 21 -2.24 27.47 11.63
CA GLU A 21 -3.25 28.49 11.83
C GLU A 21 -3.71 28.60 13.29
N PHE A 22 -3.26 27.71 14.14
CA PHE A 22 -3.61 27.74 15.58
C PHE A 22 -2.71 28.66 16.40
N GLY A 23 -1.59 29.15 15.84
CA GLY A 23 -0.65 30.03 16.54
C GLY A 23 -0.19 29.46 17.87
N ASP A 24 -0.24 30.27 18.93
CA ASP A 24 0.19 29.88 20.28
C ASP A 24 -0.79 28.91 20.98
N ARG A 25 -1.94 28.56 20.35
CA ARG A 25 -2.91 27.63 20.90
C ARG A 25 -2.69 26.19 20.46
N LEU A 26 -1.48 25.86 20.07
CA LEU A 26 -1.11 24.51 19.69
C LEU A 26 -1.29 23.56 20.87
N ASN A 27 -2.02 22.48 20.65
CA ASN A 27 -2.15 21.37 21.57
C ASN A 27 -1.73 20.05 20.88
N ILE A 28 -1.61 18.97 21.65
CA ILE A 28 -1.13 17.69 21.11
C ILE A 28 -2.03 17.17 19.98
N GLY A 29 -3.33 17.46 20.01
CA GLY A 29 -4.27 17.05 18.96
C GLY A 29 -3.96 17.66 17.60
N ASN A 30 -3.27 18.80 17.56
CA ASN A 30 -2.89 19.47 16.31
C ASN A 30 -1.78 18.73 15.55
N PHE A 31 -1.10 17.79 16.20
CA PHE A 31 0.00 16.99 15.63
C PHE A 31 -0.40 15.55 15.36
N LEU A 32 -1.63 15.16 15.65
CA LEU A 32 -2.09 13.80 15.38
C LEU A 32 -2.13 13.52 13.86
N LEU A 33 -1.60 12.37 13.48
CA LEU A 33 -1.80 11.82 12.15
C LEU A 33 -3.21 11.22 12.08
N CYS A 34 -4.05 11.76 11.20
CA CYS A 34 -5.40 11.30 10.98
C CYS A 34 -5.51 10.66 9.60
N GLN A 35 -6.18 9.51 9.54
CA GLN A 35 -6.49 8.83 8.28
C GLN A 35 -8.01 8.68 8.14
N ASP A 36 -8.54 9.08 6.99
CA ASP A 36 -9.94 8.82 6.64
C ASP A 36 -10.05 7.42 6.03
N PHE A 37 -10.51 6.49 6.85
CA PHE A 37 -10.59 5.08 6.49
C PHE A 37 -11.59 4.82 5.35
N LYS A 38 -12.68 5.59 5.29
CA LYS A 38 -13.67 5.45 4.21
C LYS A 38 -13.09 5.87 2.87
N ILE A 39 -12.31 6.95 2.84
CA ILE A 39 -11.61 7.38 1.63
C ILE A 39 -10.57 6.33 1.24
N LEU A 40 -9.82 5.77 2.19
CA LEU A 40 -8.83 4.72 1.93
C LEU A 40 -9.48 3.49 1.29
N MET A 41 -10.59 3.00 1.84
CA MET A 41 -11.31 1.84 1.31
C MET A 41 -11.84 2.09 -0.10
N ASN A 42 -12.35 3.30 -0.38
CA ASN A 42 -12.77 3.67 -1.74
C ASN A 42 -11.59 3.72 -2.73
N GLY A 43 -10.35 3.82 -2.25
CA GLY A 43 -9.13 3.81 -3.04
C GLY A 43 -8.69 2.42 -3.51
N MET A 44 -9.20 1.33 -2.90
CA MET A 44 -8.78 -0.04 -3.23
C MET A 44 -8.95 -0.38 -4.71
N LYS A 45 -10.06 0.01 -5.30
CA LYS A 45 -10.33 -0.21 -6.73
C LYS A 45 -9.26 0.42 -7.63
N TYR A 46 -8.76 1.61 -7.29
CA TYR A 46 -7.73 2.28 -8.09
C TYR A 46 -6.37 1.58 -7.98
N TRP A 47 -6.12 0.91 -6.85
CA TRP A 47 -4.93 0.09 -6.74
C TRP A 47 -5.00 -1.12 -7.67
N VAL A 48 -6.14 -1.80 -7.72
CA VAL A 48 -6.33 -2.91 -8.65
C VAL A 48 -6.36 -2.43 -10.11
N ASP A 49 -6.98 -1.27 -10.41
CA ASP A 49 -6.91 -0.65 -11.74
C ASP A 49 -5.43 -0.47 -12.17
N PHE A 50 -4.59 0.07 -11.28
CA PHE A 50 -3.15 0.22 -11.55
C PHE A 50 -2.42 -1.11 -11.79
N ILE A 51 -2.76 -2.16 -11.03
CA ILE A 51 -2.16 -3.50 -11.23
C ILE A 51 -2.56 -4.07 -12.59
N GLU A 52 -3.84 -3.96 -12.98
CA GLU A 52 -4.32 -4.40 -14.29
C GLU A 52 -3.65 -3.61 -15.42
N GLU A 53 -3.50 -2.30 -15.28
CA GLU A 53 -2.76 -1.47 -16.24
C GLU A 53 -1.30 -1.92 -16.37
N CYS A 54 -0.61 -2.19 -15.25
CA CYS A 54 0.76 -2.71 -15.29
C CYS A 54 0.85 -4.07 -16.02
N ILE A 55 -0.07 -4.99 -15.74
CA ILE A 55 -0.11 -6.30 -16.41
C ILE A 55 -0.24 -6.13 -17.93
N GLN A 56 -1.13 -5.24 -18.36
CA GLN A 56 -1.38 -5.00 -19.79
C GLN A 56 -0.23 -4.23 -20.46
N GLU A 57 0.21 -3.13 -19.88
CA GLU A 57 1.22 -2.24 -20.47
C GLU A 57 2.59 -2.94 -20.64
N TYR A 58 2.97 -3.72 -19.63
CA TYR A 58 4.26 -4.43 -19.63
C TYR A 58 4.16 -5.88 -20.08
N ALA A 59 3.00 -6.32 -20.57
CA ALA A 59 2.73 -7.70 -21.01
C ALA A 59 3.23 -8.74 -19.97
N MET A 60 2.93 -8.48 -18.69
CA MET A 60 3.38 -9.37 -17.61
C MET A 60 2.62 -10.69 -17.65
N ASP A 61 3.35 -11.81 -17.72
CA ASP A 61 2.74 -13.11 -17.48
C ASP A 61 2.62 -13.34 -15.97
N VAL A 62 1.39 -13.22 -15.44
CA VAL A 62 1.10 -13.39 -14.01
C VAL A 62 1.44 -14.79 -13.49
N HIS A 63 1.42 -15.81 -14.36
CA HIS A 63 1.76 -17.19 -13.99
C HIS A 63 3.27 -17.40 -13.79
N GLU A 64 4.11 -16.52 -14.32
CA GLU A 64 5.55 -16.53 -14.08
C GLU A 64 5.94 -15.81 -12.77
N ILE A 65 5.00 -15.05 -12.15
CA ILE A 65 5.26 -14.35 -10.90
C ILE A 65 5.15 -15.33 -9.74
N LYS A 66 6.29 -15.70 -9.18
CA LYS A 66 6.36 -16.66 -8.08
C LYS A 66 5.82 -16.10 -6.77
N THR A 67 6.08 -14.84 -6.52
CA THR A 67 5.71 -14.19 -5.26
C THR A 67 5.36 -12.72 -5.49
N VAL A 68 4.32 -12.28 -4.82
CA VAL A 68 3.97 -10.86 -4.68
C VAL A 68 4.33 -10.41 -3.28
N ILE A 69 5.08 -9.33 -3.15
CA ILE A 69 5.39 -8.69 -1.87
C ILE A 69 4.67 -7.34 -1.86
N PRO A 70 3.48 -7.27 -1.25
CA PRO A 70 2.75 -6.02 -1.17
C PRO A 70 3.12 -5.24 0.10
N HIS A 71 3.26 -3.93 0.00
CA HIS A 71 3.20 -3.09 1.18
C HIS A 71 1.76 -2.92 1.63
N ILE A 72 1.39 -3.56 2.73
CA ILE A 72 0.07 -3.45 3.35
C ILE A 72 0.19 -2.91 4.77
N SER A 73 -0.69 -2.01 5.16
CA SER A 73 -0.63 -1.36 6.48
C SER A 73 -1.27 -2.19 7.60
N SER A 74 -2.10 -3.17 7.25
CA SER A 74 -2.73 -4.10 8.18
C SER A 74 -3.22 -5.35 7.44
N ALA A 75 -3.43 -6.44 8.16
CA ALA A 75 -4.00 -7.67 7.60
C ALA A 75 -5.37 -7.42 6.95
N PHE A 76 -6.22 -6.60 7.58
CA PHE A 76 -7.52 -6.22 7.05
C PHE A 76 -7.42 -5.59 5.64
N ILE A 77 -6.49 -4.64 5.46
CA ILE A 77 -6.26 -4.00 4.14
C ILE A 77 -5.78 -5.04 3.12
N GLY A 78 -4.93 -5.97 3.53
CA GLY A 78 -4.49 -7.06 2.68
C GLY A 78 -5.64 -7.95 2.22
N ASP A 79 -6.53 -8.33 3.13
CA ASP A 79 -7.69 -9.16 2.83
C ASP A 79 -8.67 -8.46 1.89
N GLU A 80 -8.92 -7.17 2.08
CA GLU A 80 -9.80 -6.40 1.19
C GLU A 80 -9.19 -6.24 -0.21
N LEU A 81 -7.88 -6.03 -0.32
CA LEU A 81 -7.21 -5.98 -1.61
C LEU A 81 -7.29 -7.33 -2.34
N LYS A 82 -7.08 -8.45 -1.63
CA LYS A 82 -7.25 -9.79 -2.21
C LYS A 82 -8.67 -10.01 -2.73
N LYS A 83 -9.69 -9.62 -1.97
CA LYS A 83 -11.09 -9.73 -2.41
C LYS A 83 -11.36 -8.91 -3.68
N GLU A 84 -10.84 -7.69 -3.74
CA GLU A 84 -11.00 -6.85 -4.94
C GLU A 84 -10.29 -7.48 -6.15
N MET A 85 -9.07 -8.00 -6.00
CA MET A 85 -8.36 -8.72 -7.05
C MET A 85 -9.13 -9.97 -7.52
N GLN A 86 -9.64 -10.77 -6.58
CA GLN A 86 -10.45 -11.95 -6.88
C GLN A 86 -11.72 -11.59 -7.66
N SER A 87 -12.40 -10.51 -7.28
CA SER A 87 -13.63 -10.06 -7.95
C SER A 87 -13.42 -9.68 -9.41
N ARG A 88 -12.17 -9.35 -9.78
CA ARG A 88 -11.76 -8.96 -11.13
C ARG A 88 -10.95 -10.01 -11.86
N ASN A 89 -10.77 -11.20 -11.28
CA ASN A 89 -9.94 -12.28 -11.81
C ASN A 89 -8.46 -11.89 -12.04
N VAL A 90 -7.92 -11.03 -11.18
CA VAL A 90 -6.49 -10.71 -11.15
C VAL A 90 -5.77 -11.77 -10.33
N GLU A 91 -5.12 -12.74 -10.98
CA GLU A 91 -4.55 -13.94 -10.35
C GLU A 91 -3.21 -13.70 -9.62
N LEU A 92 -3.11 -12.61 -8.85
CA LEU A 92 -1.93 -12.25 -8.04
C LEU A 92 -2.22 -12.26 -6.53
N TRP A 93 -3.35 -12.81 -6.11
CA TRP A 93 -3.83 -12.70 -4.74
C TRP A 93 -3.41 -13.82 -3.79
N ASP A 94 -2.95 -14.95 -4.30
CA ASP A 94 -2.66 -16.18 -3.51
C ASP A 94 -1.18 -16.36 -3.17
N ASN A 95 -0.26 -15.77 -3.93
CA ASN A 95 1.19 -15.94 -3.79
C ASN A 95 1.85 -14.79 -3.03
N TRP A 96 1.26 -14.36 -1.92
CA TRP A 96 1.77 -13.23 -1.17
C TRP A 96 2.78 -13.65 -0.11
N PHE A 97 3.86 -12.87 -0.02
CA PHE A 97 4.76 -12.86 1.12
C PHE A 97 4.61 -11.56 1.89
N THR A 98 4.47 -11.65 3.20
CA THR A 98 4.46 -10.51 4.11
C THR A 98 5.02 -10.95 5.46
N ASN A 99 5.73 -10.07 6.13
CA ASN A 99 6.23 -10.22 7.49
C ASN A 99 5.55 -9.21 8.44
N LEU A 100 4.37 -8.73 8.07
CA LEU A 100 3.63 -7.71 8.82
C LEU A 100 3.34 -8.15 10.27
N SER A 101 3.13 -9.44 10.53
CA SER A 101 2.87 -9.98 11.87
C SER A 101 4.07 -9.90 12.80
N GLU A 102 5.28 -9.95 12.26
CA GLU A 102 6.54 -9.95 13.01
C GLU A 102 7.12 -8.54 13.14
N VAL A 103 7.11 -7.81 12.04
CA VAL A 103 7.78 -6.48 11.94
C VAL A 103 6.81 -5.32 12.17
N GLY A 104 5.53 -5.50 11.84
CA GLY A 104 4.54 -4.44 11.84
C GLY A 104 4.66 -3.52 10.62
N ASN A 105 3.84 -2.46 10.61
CA ASN A 105 3.91 -1.44 9.57
C ASN A 105 4.94 -0.38 9.95
N ILE A 106 6.09 -0.39 9.28
CA ILE A 106 7.18 0.58 9.45
C ILE A 106 7.27 1.60 8.31
N GLY A 107 6.14 1.86 7.66
CA GLY A 107 6.03 2.85 6.59
C GLY A 107 6.78 2.44 5.32
N SER A 108 7.48 3.40 4.71
CA SER A 108 8.19 3.18 3.44
C SER A 108 9.31 2.12 3.51
N ALA A 109 9.79 1.77 4.69
CA ALA A 109 10.78 0.72 4.87
C ALA A 109 10.19 -0.70 4.78
N SER A 110 8.89 -0.87 5.02
CA SER A 110 8.24 -2.20 5.10
C SER A 110 8.51 -3.07 3.87
N ILE A 111 8.44 -2.49 2.66
CA ILE A 111 8.63 -3.25 1.43
C ILE A 111 10.04 -3.79 1.28
N PHE A 112 11.04 -3.00 1.69
CA PHE A 112 12.45 -3.39 1.61
C PHE A 112 12.81 -4.44 2.65
N VAL A 113 12.28 -4.34 3.88
CA VAL A 113 12.49 -5.34 4.93
C VAL A 113 11.82 -6.67 4.57
N ALA A 114 10.63 -6.63 3.99
CA ALA A 114 9.97 -7.85 3.50
C ALA A 114 10.74 -8.48 2.33
N LEU A 115 11.25 -7.68 1.39
CA LEU A 115 12.06 -8.17 0.29
C LEU A 115 13.37 -8.80 0.78
N ASP A 116 14.09 -8.14 1.70
CA ASP A 116 15.33 -8.64 2.29
C ASP A 116 15.12 -10.01 2.97
N GLU A 117 14.09 -10.13 3.78
CA GLU A 117 13.74 -11.39 4.44
C GLU A 117 13.36 -12.49 3.44
N TYR A 118 12.57 -12.15 2.41
CA TYR A 118 12.23 -13.12 1.36
C TYR A 118 13.49 -13.58 0.62
N MET A 119 14.36 -12.67 0.24
CA MET A 119 15.63 -13.00 -0.43
C MET A 119 16.53 -13.89 0.42
N ALA A 120 16.60 -13.62 1.73
CA ALA A 120 17.44 -14.39 2.64
C ALA A 120 16.90 -15.80 2.94
N THR A 121 15.58 -16.00 2.87
CA THR A 121 14.95 -17.22 3.43
C THR A 121 14.23 -18.09 2.41
N ARG A 122 13.81 -17.55 1.25
CA ARG A 122 12.90 -18.24 0.34
C ARG A 122 13.27 -18.14 -1.13
N ALA A 123 13.91 -17.04 -1.56
CA ALA A 123 14.15 -16.76 -2.95
C ALA A 123 15.03 -17.82 -3.62
N GLN A 124 14.69 -18.17 -4.84
CA GLN A 124 15.47 -19.09 -5.68
C GLN A 124 15.87 -18.38 -6.97
N LYS A 125 17.04 -18.74 -7.49
CA LYS A 125 17.55 -18.19 -8.73
C LYS A 125 16.56 -18.37 -9.88
N GLY A 126 16.30 -17.29 -10.62
CA GLY A 126 15.38 -17.25 -11.75
C GLY A 126 13.93 -16.92 -11.40
N GLU A 127 13.57 -16.86 -10.12
CA GLU A 127 12.21 -16.48 -9.71
C GLU A 127 11.91 -15.02 -10.04
N LYS A 128 10.66 -14.76 -10.42
CA LYS A 128 10.11 -13.42 -10.58
C LYS A 128 9.31 -13.02 -9.33
N ILE A 129 9.64 -11.85 -8.80
CA ILE A 129 9.02 -11.26 -7.60
C ILE A 129 8.39 -9.94 -8.00
N LEU A 130 7.12 -9.75 -7.70
CA LEU A 130 6.42 -8.48 -7.92
C LEU A 130 6.30 -7.71 -6.60
N LEU A 131 6.90 -6.54 -6.53
CA LEU A 131 6.69 -5.60 -5.44
C LEU A 131 5.51 -4.69 -5.77
N LEU A 132 4.61 -4.48 -4.82
CA LEU A 132 3.45 -3.59 -4.95
C LEU A 132 3.41 -2.61 -3.78
N VAL A 133 3.45 -1.32 -4.07
CA VAL A 133 3.51 -0.27 -3.04
C VAL A 133 2.42 0.79 -3.29
N PRO A 134 1.40 0.87 -2.45
CA PRO A 134 0.48 1.99 -2.43
C PRO A 134 1.03 3.11 -1.54
N GLU A 135 0.82 4.34 -1.93
CA GLU A 135 0.95 5.51 -1.07
C GLU A 135 -0.46 6.06 -0.78
N SER A 136 -0.89 5.94 0.47
CA SER A 136 -2.28 6.18 0.83
C SER A 136 -2.65 7.66 0.98
N ALA A 137 -1.67 8.57 1.14
CA ALA A 137 -1.98 9.99 1.31
C ALA A 137 -2.49 10.63 0.02
N ARG A 138 -1.94 10.23 -1.14
CA ARG A 138 -2.26 10.80 -2.45
C ARG A 138 -2.77 9.78 -3.45
N PHE A 139 -2.93 8.52 -3.04
CA PHE A 139 -3.26 7.40 -3.94
C PHE A 139 -2.27 7.26 -5.10
N SER A 140 -0.99 7.32 -4.78
CA SER A 140 0.07 6.97 -5.71
C SER A 140 0.38 5.48 -5.58
N TYR A 141 0.65 4.82 -6.69
CA TYR A 141 0.96 3.40 -6.71
C TYR A 141 2.28 3.15 -7.42
N GLY A 142 3.02 2.18 -6.93
CA GLY A 142 4.26 1.74 -7.55
C GLY A 142 4.31 0.23 -7.65
N ALA A 143 4.90 -0.27 -8.73
CA ALA A 143 5.19 -1.68 -8.91
C ALA A 143 6.62 -1.86 -9.41
N ALA A 144 7.26 -2.98 -9.02
CA ALA A 144 8.54 -3.37 -9.56
C ALA A 144 8.58 -4.89 -9.74
N LEU A 145 8.86 -5.35 -10.96
CA LEU A 145 9.08 -6.75 -11.26
C LEU A 145 10.57 -7.05 -11.23
N LEU A 146 10.98 -7.94 -10.35
CA LEU A 146 12.37 -8.34 -10.12
C LEU A 146 12.59 -9.77 -10.58
N THR A 147 13.82 -10.07 -11.03
CA THR A 147 14.27 -11.45 -11.25
C THR A 147 15.44 -11.74 -10.34
N VAL A 148 15.38 -12.85 -9.61
CA VAL A 148 16.45 -13.30 -8.71
C VAL A 148 17.63 -13.83 -9.55
N VAL A 149 18.82 -13.27 -9.36
CA VAL A 149 20.03 -13.60 -10.13
C VAL A 149 20.99 -14.52 -9.36
#